data_d448a823ef2118d375e633a7f9b68ad6
#
_entry.id   d448a823ef2118d375e633a7f9b68ad6
#
_cell.length_a   1.000
_cell.length_b   1.000
_cell.length_c   1.000
_cell.angle_alpha   90.00
_cell.angle_beta   90.00
_cell.angle_gamma   90.00
#
_symmetry.space_group_name_H-M   'P 1'
#
loop_
_entity.id
_entity.type
_entity.pdbx_description
1 polymer ?
#
loop_
_entity_poly.entity_id
_entity_poly.type
_entity_poly.pdbx_seq_one_letter_code
_entity_poly.pdbx_strand_id
1 'polypeptide(L)'
;VPNGSALEDNCNVCDTDSTNDCVQDCAGIWGGNLVDDQCGVCGGDDTSCADCAGVPNGTAWDSDCGCVAADNDGDDCDDCAGVPNGNALVSDFYSDADGDGLGSGSALSFCDANVPNGFVANNNDSDDACFSNVHDCFGECDGTGWDSDCGCVPGDNDGNDCDDCANVPNGSALEDNCNVCDTDS
;
A
#
# COMPACT_ATOMS: atom_id res chain seq x y z
N VAL A 1 -63.89 -36.08 52.75
CA VAL A 1 -65.30 -35.74 52.48
C VAL A 1 -65.52 -36.07 50.99
N PRO A 2 -66.41 -37.05 50.67
CA PRO A 2 -66.76 -37.30 49.27
C PRO A 2 -67.58 -36.09 48.78
N ASN A 3 -67.08 -35.32 47.84
CA ASN A 3 -67.59 -34.10 47.21
C ASN A 3 -66.90 -32.80 47.65
N GLY A 4 -65.65 -32.78 48.03
CA GLY A 4 -64.84 -31.57 48.13
C GLY A 4 -64.71 -30.87 46.78
N SER A 5 -64.49 -29.53 46.77
CA SER A 5 -64.25 -28.73 45.55
C SER A 5 -62.79 -28.69 45.15
N ALA A 6 -61.93 -29.39 45.89
CA ALA A 6 -60.50 -29.48 45.52
C ALA A 6 -60.32 -30.36 44.26
N LEU A 7 -59.60 -29.89 43.28
CA LEU A 7 -59.20 -30.61 42.08
C LEU A 7 -57.68 -30.85 42.14
N GLU A 8 -57.27 -31.97 41.59
CA GLU A 8 -55.87 -32.25 41.43
C GLU A 8 -55.34 -31.42 40.25
N ASP A 9 -54.32 -30.58 40.48
CA ASP A 9 -53.68 -29.81 39.49
C ASP A 9 -52.61 -30.64 38.69
N ASN A 10 -51.98 -30.03 37.76
CA ASN A 10 -50.95 -30.70 36.95
C ASN A 10 -49.63 -30.95 37.72
N CYS A 11 -49.52 -30.51 38.99
CA CYS A 11 -48.41 -30.79 39.90
C CYS A 11 -48.73 -31.94 40.86
N ASN A 12 -49.93 -32.60 40.76
CA ASN A 12 -50.50 -33.59 41.67
C ASN A 12 -50.79 -33.01 43.05
N VAL A 13 -51.16 -31.72 43.12
CA VAL A 13 -51.62 -31.08 44.34
C VAL A 13 -53.17 -31.00 44.30
N CYS A 14 -53.83 -31.42 45.35
CA CYS A 14 -55.26 -31.38 45.42
C CYS A 14 -55.72 -30.24 46.37
N ASP A 15 -56.09 -29.11 45.79
CA ASP A 15 -56.64 -27.98 46.55
C ASP A 15 -57.59 -27.12 45.67
N THR A 16 -57.92 -25.92 46.13
CA THR A 16 -58.75 -24.96 45.40
C THR A 16 -58.00 -23.68 45.08
N ASP A 17 -56.68 -23.67 45.27
CA ASP A 17 -55.83 -22.51 45.11
C ASP A 17 -55.13 -22.54 43.76
N SER A 18 -55.69 -21.86 42.78
CA SER A 18 -55.09 -21.77 41.42
C SER A 18 -53.82 -20.95 41.38
N THR A 19 -53.33 -20.36 42.46
CA THR A 19 -52.12 -19.59 42.51
C THR A 19 -50.84 -20.46 42.63
N ASN A 20 -51.03 -21.73 43.07
CA ASN A 20 -49.98 -22.72 43.21
C ASN A 20 -49.94 -23.75 42.03
N ASP A 21 -50.90 -23.65 41.07
CA ASP A 21 -50.97 -24.51 39.91
C ASP A 21 -49.62 -24.43 39.14
N CYS A 22 -49.07 -25.56 38.73
CA CYS A 22 -47.87 -25.58 37.91
C CYS A 22 -48.11 -25.00 36.52
N VAL A 23 -47.10 -24.31 36.04
CA VAL A 23 -46.98 -23.95 34.64
C VAL A 23 -45.98 -24.88 33.93
N GLN A 24 -46.19 -25.11 32.67
CA GLN A 24 -45.20 -25.84 31.86
C GLN A 24 -43.96 -24.99 31.63
N ASP A 25 -42.78 -25.61 31.71
CA ASP A 25 -41.58 -25.02 31.22
C ASP A 25 -41.53 -25.06 29.68
N CYS A 26 -40.49 -24.50 29.06
CA CYS A 26 -40.33 -24.46 27.59
C CYS A 26 -40.24 -25.86 26.98
N ALA A 27 -39.89 -26.92 27.74
CA ALA A 27 -39.88 -28.32 27.32
C ALA A 27 -41.24 -29.02 27.48
N GLY A 28 -42.23 -28.29 27.98
CA GLY A 28 -43.59 -28.83 28.24
C GLY A 28 -43.71 -29.63 29.52
N ILE A 29 -42.76 -29.55 30.43
CA ILE A 29 -42.76 -30.26 31.72
C ILE A 29 -43.53 -29.41 32.76
N TRP A 30 -44.56 -29.97 33.34
CA TRP A 30 -45.32 -29.32 34.42
C TRP A 30 -44.44 -29.15 35.67
N GLY A 31 -44.35 -27.91 36.17
CA GLY A 31 -43.47 -27.58 37.29
C GLY A 31 -41.99 -27.66 36.98
N GLY A 32 -41.60 -27.77 35.72
CA GLY A 32 -40.24 -27.67 35.24
C GLY A 32 -39.68 -26.26 35.40
N ASN A 33 -38.37 -26.12 35.24
CA ASN A 33 -37.66 -24.87 35.42
C ASN A 33 -36.80 -24.45 34.22
N LEU A 34 -36.95 -25.15 33.08
CA LEU A 34 -36.29 -24.78 31.87
C LEU A 34 -36.93 -23.51 31.29
N VAL A 35 -36.07 -22.60 30.83
CA VAL A 35 -36.46 -21.38 30.12
C VAL A 35 -35.82 -21.36 28.74
N ASP A 36 -36.47 -20.67 27.81
CA ASP A 36 -35.83 -20.40 26.52
C ASP A 36 -34.64 -19.48 26.73
N ASP A 37 -33.54 -19.82 26.06
CA ASP A 37 -32.40 -18.95 25.97
C ASP A 37 -32.67 -17.76 24.99
N GLN A 38 -31.73 -16.85 24.81
CA GLN A 38 -31.87 -15.68 23.91
C GLN A 38 -32.03 -16.09 22.44
N CYS A 39 -31.65 -17.31 22.10
CA CYS A 39 -31.81 -17.89 20.77
C CYS A 39 -33.17 -18.61 20.59
N GLY A 40 -34.03 -18.66 21.64
CA GLY A 40 -35.27 -19.38 21.63
C GLY A 40 -35.14 -20.90 21.78
N VAL A 41 -34.01 -21.37 22.30
CA VAL A 41 -33.74 -22.78 22.55
C VAL A 41 -34.04 -23.07 24.03
N CYS A 42 -34.98 -24.00 24.27
CA CYS A 42 -35.35 -24.39 25.62
C CYS A 42 -34.17 -25.04 26.37
N GLY A 43 -33.75 -24.42 27.47
CA GLY A 43 -32.60 -24.86 28.26
C GLY A 43 -31.26 -24.70 27.53
N GLY A 44 -31.22 -23.87 26.53
CA GLY A 44 -30.00 -23.53 25.76
C GLY A 44 -29.02 -22.67 26.55
N ASP A 45 -27.92 -22.34 25.90
CA ASP A 45 -26.78 -21.60 26.46
C ASP A 45 -26.41 -20.34 25.66
N ASP A 46 -27.35 -19.83 24.85
CA ASP A 46 -27.22 -18.63 24.03
C ASP A 46 -26.22 -18.75 22.85
N THR A 47 -25.67 -19.95 22.56
CA THR A 47 -24.65 -20.13 21.55
C THR A 47 -25.16 -20.38 20.13
N SER A 48 -26.42 -20.89 20.01
CA SER A 48 -26.96 -21.34 18.71
C SER A 48 -27.24 -20.19 17.72
N CYS A 49 -27.38 -18.96 18.22
CA CYS A 49 -27.57 -17.75 17.42
C CYS A 49 -26.50 -16.69 17.70
N ALA A 50 -25.41 -17.07 18.37
CA ALA A 50 -24.33 -16.15 18.64
C ALA A 50 -23.59 -15.80 17.33
N ASP A 51 -23.24 -14.53 17.20
CA ASP A 51 -22.36 -14.07 16.14
C ASP A 51 -20.90 -14.49 16.39
N CYS A 52 -19.98 -14.16 15.51
CA CYS A 52 -18.56 -14.50 15.66
C CYS A 52 -17.91 -13.91 16.92
N ALA A 53 -18.46 -12.84 17.49
CA ALA A 53 -18.02 -12.25 18.75
C ALA A 53 -18.64 -12.93 19.99
N GLY A 54 -19.49 -13.93 19.79
CA GLY A 54 -20.18 -14.66 20.85
C GLY A 54 -21.38 -13.93 21.43
N VAL A 55 -21.93 -12.95 20.72
CA VAL A 55 -23.13 -12.20 21.15
C VAL A 55 -24.38 -12.85 20.58
N PRO A 56 -25.34 -13.32 21.43
CA PRO A 56 -26.58 -13.90 20.95
C PRO A 56 -27.36 -12.90 20.09
N ASN A 57 -27.82 -13.35 18.92
CA ASN A 57 -28.46 -12.50 17.91
C ASN A 57 -27.66 -11.26 17.56
N GLY A 58 -26.33 -11.30 17.74
CA GLY A 58 -25.40 -10.24 17.36
C GLY A 58 -25.29 -10.08 15.85
N THR A 59 -24.59 -9.05 15.43
CA THR A 59 -24.43 -8.66 14.02
C THR A 59 -22.99 -8.63 13.57
N ALA A 60 -22.06 -9.04 14.44
CA ALA A 60 -20.66 -9.22 14.04
C ALA A 60 -20.55 -10.35 13.01
N TRP A 61 -19.61 -10.23 12.09
CA TRP A 61 -19.45 -11.17 10.99
C TRP A 61 -17.98 -11.55 10.77
N ASP A 62 -17.75 -12.74 10.22
CA ASP A 62 -16.39 -13.21 9.88
C ASP A 62 -15.96 -12.61 8.55
N SER A 63 -14.93 -11.74 8.60
CA SER A 63 -14.19 -11.27 7.44
C SER A 63 -12.89 -12.07 7.27
N ASP A 64 -12.16 -11.80 6.20
CA ASP A 64 -10.81 -12.34 6.00
C ASP A 64 -9.81 -11.83 7.06
N CYS A 65 -10.14 -10.72 7.74
CA CYS A 65 -9.40 -10.14 8.87
C CYS A 65 -9.84 -10.68 10.23
N GLY A 66 -10.78 -11.61 10.26
CA GLY A 66 -11.37 -12.17 11.49
C GLY A 66 -12.77 -11.66 11.79
N CYS A 67 -13.20 -11.82 13.03
CA CYS A 67 -14.51 -11.36 13.46
C CYS A 67 -14.53 -9.84 13.63
N VAL A 68 -15.40 -9.17 12.88
CA VAL A 68 -15.52 -7.70 12.88
C VAL A 68 -16.94 -7.26 13.21
N ALA A 69 -17.10 -6.03 13.70
CA ALA A 69 -18.41 -5.43 13.98
C ALA A 69 -19.22 -5.23 12.68
N ALA A 70 -20.54 -5.13 12.80
CA ALA A 70 -21.45 -5.02 11.67
C ALA A 70 -21.23 -3.79 10.77
N ASP A 71 -20.66 -2.73 11.33
CA ASP A 71 -20.35 -1.45 10.65
C ASP A 71 -18.91 -1.37 10.16
N ASN A 72 -18.12 -2.44 10.33
CA ASN A 72 -16.75 -2.57 9.84
C ASN A 72 -16.79 -3.25 8.46
N ASP A 73 -16.04 -2.72 7.50
CA ASP A 73 -15.93 -3.24 6.13
C ASP A 73 -15.04 -4.48 6.01
N GLY A 74 -14.31 -4.82 7.09
CA GLY A 74 -13.58 -6.08 7.20
C GLY A 74 -12.20 -6.08 6.58
N ASP A 75 -11.66 -4.90 6.25
CA ASP A 75 -10.38 -4.70 5.56
C ASP A 75 -9.25 -4.15 6.46
N ASP A 76 -9.46 -4.12 7.78
CA ASP A 76 -8.51 -3.58 8.75
C ASP A 76 -7.13 -4.27 8.73
N CYS A 77 -7.04 -5.48 8.21
CA CYS A 77 -5.79 -6.23 8.08
C CYS A 77 -5.23 -6.20 6.65
N ASP A 78 -5.88 -5.51 5.72
CA ASP A 78 -5.44 -5.47 4.35
C ASP A 78 -4.16 -4.62 4.22
N ASP A 79 -3.27 -5.09 3.38
CA ASP A 79 -2.14 -4.28 2.96
C ASP A 79 -2.56 -3.20 1.95
N CYS A 80 -1.64 -2.35 1.51
CA CYS A 80 -1.96 -1.28 0.58
C CYS A 80 -2.43 -1.77 -0.81
N ALA A 81 -2.30 -3.04 -1.11
CA ALA A 81 -2.79 -3.68 -2.33
C ALA A 81 -4.18 -4.32 -2.15
N GLY A 82 -4.78 -4.22 -0.95
CA GLY A 82 -6.06 -4.84 -0.60
C GLY A 82 -5.96 -6.35 -0.38
N VAL A 83 -4.82 -6.82 0.11
CA VAL A 83 -4.61 -8.25 0.41
C VAL A 83 -4.67 -8.46 1.91
N PRO A 84 -5.61 -9.29 2.43
CA PRO A 84 -5.71 -9.58 3.86
C PRO A 84 -4.42 -10.15 4.43
N ASN A 85 -3.89 -9.52 5.48
CA ASN A 85 -2.60 -9.83 6.10
C ASN A 85 -1.43 -9.87 5.11
N GLY A 86 -1.52 -9.12 4.02
CA GLY A 86 -0.47 -8.98 3.01
C GLY A 86 0.75 -8.22 3.54
N ASN A 87 1.77 -8.07 2.70
CA ASN A 87 3.03 -7.43 3.07
C ASN A 87 3.35 -6.20 2.23
N ALA A 88 2.45 -5.79 1.32
CA ALA A 88 2.67 -4.62 0.50
C ALA A 88 2.64 -3.34 1.34
N LEU A 89 3.59 -2.45 1.10
CA LEU A 89 3.76 -1.22 1.86
C LEU A 89 3.63 0.01 0.98
N VAL A 90 3.10 1.08 1.55
CA VAL A 90 3.18 2.40 0.92
C VAL A 90 4.62 2.91 1.07
N SER A 91 5.27 3.17 -0.06
CA SER A 91 6.67 3.62 -0.14
C SER A 91 6.81 4.80 -1.08
N ASP A 92 7.91 5.52 -0.97
CA ASP A 92 8.22 6.66 -1.82
C ASP A 92 8.92 6.22 -3.09
N PHE A 93 8.46 6.76 -4.21
CA PHE A 93 9.00 6.53 -5.54
C PHE A 93 9.23 7.86 -6.25
N TYR A 94 10.11 7.87 -7.22
CA TYR A 94 10.57 9.05 -7.94
C TYR A 94 10.38 8.84 -9.43
N SER A 95 10.15 9.93 -10.18
CA SER A 95 10.02 9.89 -11.63
C SER A 95 11.31 9.40 -12.27
N ASP A 96 11.19 8.53 -13.27
CA ASP A 96 12.24 8.02 -14.15
C ASP A 96 11.76 8.30 -15.57
N ALA A 97 12.06 9.52 -16.07
CA ALA A 97 11.51 9.99 -17.34
C ALA A 97 12.27 9.49 -18.56
N ASP A 98 13.57 9.24 -18.41
CA ASP A 98 14.41 8.73 -19.51
C ASP A 98 14.55 7.20 -19.50
N GLY A 99 14.15 6.54 -18.39
CA GLY A 99 14.09 5.09 -18.28
C GLY A 99 15.41 4.40 -17.97
N ASP A 100 16.36 5.10 -17.34
CA ASP A 100 17.67 4.55 -16.98
C ASP A 100 17.66 3.75 -15.67
N GLY A 101 16.51 3.77 -14.93
CA GLY A 101 16.32 3.10 -13.65
C GLY A 101 16.73 3.95 -12.44
N LEU A 102 17.11 5.19 -12.67
CA LEU A 102 17.34 6.20 -11.64
C LEU A 102 16.16 7.17 -11.64
N GLY A 103 15.83 7.71 -10.48
CA GLY A 103 14.71 8.63 -10.36
C GLY A 103 15.16 10.00 -9.90
N SER A 104 14.34 11.00 -10.21
CA SER A 104 14.58 12.39 -9.83
C SER A 104 13.32 13.07 -9.26
N GLY A 105 13.53 14.29 -8.73
CA GLY A 105 12.43 15.18 -8.31
C GLY A 105 11.87 14.88 -6.94
N SER A 106 10.55 15.09 -6.80
CA SER A 106 9.84 14.92 -5.54
C SER A 106 9.29 13.51 -5.40
N ALA A 107 9.39 12.96 -4.19
CA ALA A 107 8.78 11.67 -3.87
C ALA A 107 7.27 11.68 -4.06
N LEU A 108 6.75 10.61 -4.63
CA LEU A 108 5.33 10.26 -4.66
C LEU A 108 5.14 8.91 -3.98
N SER A 109 4.15 8.82 -3.11
CA SER A 109 3.88 7.58 -2.36
C SER A 109 2.95 6.67 -3.15
N PHE A 110 3.38 5.45 -3.41
CA PHE A 110 2.60 4.38 -4.03
C PHE A 110 2.66 3.11 -3.18
N CYS A 111 1.68 2.23 -3.36
CA CYS A 111 1.79 0.87 -2.88
C CYS A 111 2.85 0.14 -3.73
N ASP A 112 3.84 -0.48 -3.07
CA ASP A 112 4.97 -1.15 -3.74
C ASP A 112 4.55 -2.32 -4.64
N ALA A 113 3.39 -2.91 -4.39
CA ALA A 113 2.78 -3.93 -5.25
C ALA A 113 2.15 -3.35 -6.54
N ASN A 114 1.90 -2.04 -6.62
CA ASN A 114 1.16 -1.39 -7.70
C ASN A 114 1.84 -0.09 -8.17
N VAL A 115 3.16 -0.09 -8.27
CA VAL A 115 3.92 1.09 -8.73
C VAL A 115 3.64 1.35 -10.21
N PRO A 116 3.24 2.57 -10.61
CA PRO A 116 3.06 2.92 -12.00
C PRO A 116 4.39 2.84 -12.79
N ASN A 117 4.30 2.54 -14.09
CA ASN A 117 5.48 2.61 -14.95
C ASN A 117 6.06 4.03 -14.97
N GLY A 118 7.38 4.14 -15.05
CA GLY A 118 8.10 5.41 -15.03
C GLY A 118 8.35 5.95 -13.61
N PHE A 119 8.30 5.07 -12.61
CA PHE A 119 8.68 5.38 -11.24
C PHE A 119 9.60 4.32 -10.67
N VAL A 120 10.62 4.76 -9.94
CA VAL A 120 11.64 3.92 -9.29
C VAL A 120 11.81 4.29 -7.81
N ALA A 121 12.33 3.35 -7.02
CA ALA A 121 12.46 3.51 -5.57
C ALA A 121 13.70 4.29 -5.12
N ASN A 122 14.40 4.96 -6.01
CA ASN A 122 15.60 5.74 -5.71
C ASN A 122 15.48 7.16 -6.27
N ASN A 123 16.26 8.08 -5.72
CA ASN A 123 16.36 9.49 -6.15
C ASN A 123 17.82 9.80 -6.48
N ASN A 124 18.43 9.03 -7.39
CA ASN A 124 19.86 9.12 -7.69
C ASN A 124 20.14 9.70 -9.06
N ASP A 125 19.11 10.08 -9.81
CA ASP A 125 19.26 10.66 -11.12
C ASP A 125 19.66 12.13 -11.03
N SER A 126 20.72 12.49 -11.74
CA SER A 126 21.22 13.86 -11.83
C SER A 126 20.60 14.64 -12.99
N ASP A 127 20.09 13.94 -14.02
CA ASP A 127 19.41 14.54 -15.17
C ASP A 127 18.39 13.56 -15.78
N ASP A 128 17.14 13.65 -15.35
CA ASP A 128 15.97 12.84 -15.75
C ASP A 128 15.59 12.99 -17.26
N ALA A 129 16.46 13.60 -18.04
CA ALA A 129 16.33 13.73 -19.49
C ALA A 129 17.53 13.13 -20.26
N CYS A 130 18.48 12.54 -19.54
CA CYS A 130 19.72 12.02 -20.10
C CYS A 130 20.01 10.61 -19.60
N PHE A 131 19.61 9.60 -20.33
CA PHE A 131 19.72 8.17 -19.97
C PHE A 131 21.10 7.73 -19.46
N SER A 132 22.18 8.30 -19.96
CA SER A 132 23.54 7.99 -19.51
C SER A 132 24.01 8.83 -18.33
N ASN A 133 23.30 9.92 -18.02
CA ASN A 133 23.73 10.97 -17.09
C ASN A 133 25.11 11.57 -17.42
N VAL A 134 25.56 11.41 -18.68
CA VAL A 134 26.86 11.89 -19.16
C VAL A 134 26.66 12.98 -20.21
N HIS A 135 27.25 14.13 -19.94
CA HIS A 135 27.22 15.27 -20.86
C HIS A 135 28.61 15.54 -21.41
N ASP A 136 28.63 16.00 -22.65
CA ASP A 136 29.85 16.52 -23.23
C ASP A 136 30.18 17.94 -22.73
N CYS A 137 31.24 18.52 -23.18
CA CYS A 137 31.65 19.86 -22.74
C CYS A 137 30.72 20.99 -23.22
N PHE A 138 29.81 20.73 -24.17
CA PHE A 138 28.74 21.64 -24.54
C PHE A 138 27.49 21.46 -23.65
N GLY A 139 27.47 20.43 -22.80
CA GLY A 139 26.32 20.09 -21.97
C GLY A 139 25.25 19.29 -22.69
N GLU A 140 25.60 18.63 -23.83
CA GLU A 140 24.68 17.77 -24.56
C GLU A 140 24.75 16.32 -24.04
N CYS A 141 23.60 15.72 -23.77
CA CYS A 141 23.52 14.33 -23.32
C CYS A 141 24.09 13.40 -24.39
N ASP A 142 25.02 12.51 -23.99
CA ASP A 142 25.72 11.61 -24.87
C ASP A 142 26.39 12.32 -26.07
N GLY A 143 26.65 13.60 -25.94
CA GLY A 143 27.31 14.40 -26.94
C GLY A 143 28.72 13.91 -27.22
N THR A 144 29.28 14.32 -28.33
CA THR A 144 30.64 13.94 -28.78
C THR A 144 31.65 15.06 -28.59
N GLY A 145 31.23 16.22 -28.09
CA GLY A 145 32.10 17.33 -27.78
C GLY A 145 33.17 16.95 -26.76
N TRP A 146 34.36 17.48 -26.92
CA TRP A 146 35.46 17.21 -26.01
C TRP A 146 36.28 18.48 -25.71
N ASP A 147 36.89 18.50 -24.54
CA ASP A 147 37.77 19.60 -24.13
C ASP A 147 39.15 19.47 -24.78
N SER A 148 39.44 20.39 -25.68
CA SER A 148 40.77 20.59 -26.27
C SER A 148 41.49 21.72 -25.56
N ASP A 149 42.77 21.96 -25.92
CA ASP A 149 43.51 23.11 -25.44
C ASP A 149 42.94 24.45 -25.97
N CYS A 150 42.09 24.38 -26.99
CA CYS A 150 41.34 25.49 -27.57
C CYS A 150 39.93 25.65 -26.94
N GLY A 151 39.58 24.86 -25.92
CA GLY A 151 38.28 24.81 -25.28
C GLY A 151 37.43 23.64 -25.78
N CYS A 152 36.12 23.73 -25.52
CA CYS A 152 35.21 22.70 -25.96
C CYS A 152 35.00 22.73 -27.46
N VAL A 153 35.25 21.59 -28.14
CA VAL A 153 35.12 21.45 -29.58
C VAL A 153 34.24 20.28 -29.97
N PRO A 154 33.57 20.30 -31.15
CA PRO A 154 32.78 19.15 -31.65
C PRO A 154 33.65 17.91 -31.81
N GLY A 155 33.04 16.72 -31.74
CA GLY A 155 33.72 15.42 -31.81
C GLY A 155 34.47 15.14 -33.11
N ASP A 156 34.12 15.83 -34.18
CA ASP A 156 34.81 15.76 -35.49
C ASP A 156 35.87 16.84 -35.70
N ASN A 157 36.07 17.71 -34.71
CA ASN A 157 37.09 18.75 -34.71
C ASN A 157 38.40 18.19 -34.12
N ASP A 158 39.54 18.58 -34.72
CA ASP A 158 40.86 18.14 -34.27
C ASP A 158 41.44 18.95 -33.10
N GLY A 159 40.71 19.97 -32.63
CA GLY A 159 41.01 20.73 -31.43
C GLY A 159 42.07 21.82 -31.55
N ASN A 160 42.54 22.12 -32.77
CA ASN A 160 43.63 23.05 -33.03
C ASN A 160 43.21 24.39 -33.68
N ASP A 161 41.92 24.71 -33.62
CA ASP A 161 41.37 25.95 -34.19
C ASP A 161 41.98 27.23 -33.61
N CYS A 162 42.54 27.17 -32.41
CA CYS A 162 43.20 28.28 -31.76
C CYS A 162 44.71 28.24 -31.80
N ASP A 163 45.27 27.23 -32.48
CA ASP A 163 46.70 27.08 -32.58
C ASP A 163 47.28 28.15 -33.52
N ASP A 164 48.42 28.63 -33.16
CA ASP A 164 49.21 29.47 -34.07
C ASP A 164 49.93 28.62 -35.14
N CYS A 165 50.59 29.24 -36.06
CA CYS A 165 51.28 28.53 -37.12
C CYS A 165 52.41 27.59 -36.63
N ALA A 166 52.83 27.71 -35.36
CA ALA A 166 53.80 26.81 -34.73
C ALA A 166 53.10 25.67 -33.97
N ASN A 167 51.78 25.52 -34.10
CA ASN A 167 50.89 24.56 -33.37
C ASN A 167 50.96 24.80 -31.84
N VAL A 168 50.93 26.03 -31.41
CA VAL A 168 50.85 26.42 -30.00
C VAL A 168 49.46 26.96 -29.73
N PRO A 169 48.67 26.32 -28.83
CA PRO A 169 47.31 26.78 -28.49
C PRO A 169 47.33 28.23 -27.98
N ASN A 170 46.50 29.07 -28.61
CA ASN A 170 46.45 30.50 -28.35
C ASN A 170 47.81 31.22 -28.46
N GLY A 171 48.72 30.65 -29.24
CA GLY A 171 50.03 31.23 -29.50
C GLY A 171 49.94 32.52 -30.30
N SER A 172 51.08 33.16 -30.48
CA SER A 172 51.19 34.44 -31.18
C SER A 172 52.04 34.40 -32.44
N ALA A 173 52.53 33.21 -32.84
CA ALA A 173 53.31 33.05 -34.06
C ALA A 173 52.42 33.24 -35.30
N LEU A 174 52.90 33.97 -36.28
CA LEU A 174 52.18 34.24 -37.51
C LEU A 174 53.01 33.74 -38.67
N GLU A 175 52.33 33.28 -39.74
CA GLU A 175 52.96 32.91 -40.98
C GLU A 175 53.30 34.18 -41.80
N ASP A 176 54.57 34.36 -42.18
CA ASP A 176 55.03 35.49 -43.01
C ASP A 176 54.69 35.27 -44.49
N ASN A 177 54.99 36.27 -45.32
CA ASN A 177 54.80 36.21 -46.81
C ASN A 177 55.67 35.15 -47.51
N CYS A 178 56.58 34.51 -46.80
CA CYS A 178 57.47 33.46 -47.28
C CYS A 178 57.02 32.07 -46.79
N ASN A 179 55.84 31.97 -46.11
CA ASN A 179 55.32 30.78 -45.45
C ASN A 179 56.26 30.26 -44.33
N VAL A 180 56.87 31.15 -43.60
CA VAL A 180 57.70 30.86 -42.45
C VAL A 180 56.89 31.29 -41.19
N CYS A 181 56.69 30.35 -40.25
CA CYS A 181 56.02 30.60 -38.97
C CYS A 181 57.04 31.18 -37.98
N ASP A 182 56.86 32.41 -37.54
CA ASP A 182 57.71 33.04 -36.52
C ASP A 182 56.89 34.02 -35.62
N THR A 183 57.53 34.52 -34.58
CA THR A 183 56.92 35.49 -33.64
C THR A 183 57.34 36.95 -33.98
N ASP A 184 58.10 37.17 -35.04
CA ASP A 184 58.77 38.43 -35.35
C ASP A 184 58.17 39.20 -36.53
N SER A 185 57.07 38.78 -37.11
CA SER A 185 56.43 39.34 -38.29
C SER A 185 55.71 40.67 -38.11
#